data_1f34438b105a7aede5ac2035c0adcbc4
#
_entry.id   1f34438b105a7aede5ac2035c0adcbc4
#
_cell.length_a   1.000
_cell.length_b   1.000
_cell.length_c   1.000
_cell.angle_alpha   90.00
_cell.angle_beta   90.00
_cell.angle_gamma   90.00
#
_symmetry.space_group_name_H-M   'P 1'
#
loop_
_entity.id
_entity.type
_entity.pdbx_description
1 polymer ?
#
loop_
_entity_poly.entity_id
_entity_poly.type
_entity_poly.pdbx_seq_one_letter_code
_entity_poly.pdbx_strand_id
1 'polypeptide(L)'
;MAGEGADPQRKREAIVEVAMRHFAEHGYRGARVEDIAAEVGVAKGTVFLHFTNKEGLFLAAYQRAVSALPAWLDAPGDVVAEGFWATLAWWLDRTEEFVNADWVPNRVAMIGRYDTGLGLRRPIDRFMRSEDPYGTLEFVEFGVGRGEVRGDVDAEMIASMLDWVAERFQDALASEELDPGLIHRKPETPERRALRIKEFTQVLRAGIATS
;
A
#
# COMPACT_ATOMS: atom_id res chain seq x y z
N MET A 1 25.44 -32.56 19.40
CA MET A 1 25.12 -31.70 18.24
C MET A 1 24.07 -30.71 18.71
N ALA A 2 24.47 -29.52 19.12
CA ALA A 2 23.58 -28.48 19.57
C ALA A 2 22.85 -27.92 18.33
N GLY A 3 21.51 -28.04 18.28
CA GLY A 3 20.69 -27.48 17.23
C GLY A 3 20.90 -25.96 17.21
N GLU A 4 21.33 -25.42 16.07
CA GLU A 4 21.34 -24.00 15.79
C GLU A 4 19.94 -23.47 16.06
N GLY A 5 19.80 -22.77 17.18
CA GLY A 5 18.59 -22.02 17.50
C GLY A 5 18.36 -21.01 16.36
N ALA A 6 17.34 -21.24 15.56
CA ALA A 6 16.99 -20.31 14.49
C ALA A 6 16.98 -18.88 15.06
N ASP A 7 17.72 -18.01 14.42
CA ASP A 7 17.83 -16.58 14.75
C ASP A 7 16.42 -16.02 15.08
N PRO A 8 16.23 -15.41 16.26
CA PRO A 8 14.94 -14.87 16.68
C PRO A 8 14.32 -13.93 15.62
N GLN A 9 15.16 -13.20 14.88
CA GLN A 9 14.72 -12.33 13.81
C GLN A 9 14.16 -13.11 12.61
N ARG A 10 14.86 -14.16 12.17
CA ARG A 10 14.38 -15.04 11.09
C ARG A 10 13.06 -15.71 11.45
N LYS A 11 12.92 -16.12 12.73
CA LYS A 11 11.68 -16.71 13.22
C LYS A 11 10.54 -15.69 13.22
N ARG A 12 10.80 -14.46 13.64
CA ARG A 12 9.83 -13.37 13.60
C ARG A 12 9.37 -13.09 12.16
N GLU A 13 10.29 -13.02 11.22
CA GLU A 13 10.01 -12.82 9.79
C GLU A 13 9.16 -13.95 9.21
N ALA A 14 9.50 -15.21 9.51
CA ALA A 14 8.71 -16.36 9.06
C ALA A 14 7.26 -16.31 9.60
N ILE A 15 7.07 -15.90 10.86
CA ILE A 15 5.73 -15.74 11.43
C ILE A 15 4.96 -14.64 10.69
N VAL A 16 5.59 -13.50 10.35
CA VAL A 16 4.96 -12.40 9.63
C VAL A 16 4.53 -12.82 8.23
N GLU A 17 5.38 -13.51 7.48
CA GLU A 17 5.08 -13.98 6.12
C GLU A 17 3.89 -14.97 6.11
N VAL A 18 3.85 -15.91 7.03
CA VAL A 18 2.70 -16.81 7.17
C VAL A 18 1.45 -16.05 7.60
N ALA A 19 1.59 -15.14 8.55
CA ALA A 19 0.47 -14.32 9.01
C ALA A 19 -0.14 -13.46 7.90
N MET A 20 0.68 -12.89 7.02
CA MET A 20 0.21 -12.13 5.86
C MET A 20 -0.73 -12.98 4.98
N ARG A 21 -0.33 -14.21 4.64
CA ARG A 21 -1.18 -15.10 3.85
C ARG A 21 -2.49 -15.42 4.56
N HIS A 22 -2.44 -15.80 5.83
CA HIS A 22 -3.65 -16.11 6.61
C HIS A 22 -4.59 -14.90 6.72
N PHE A 23 -4.06 -13.70 6.93
CA PHE A 23 -4.88 -12.48 6.96
C PHE A 23 -5.47 -12.17 5.59
N ALA A 24 -4.71 -12.32 4.52
CA ALA A 24 -5.20 -12.11 3.17
C ALA A 24 -6.34 -13.06 2.81
N GLU A 25 -6.21 -14.35 3.13
CA GLU A 25 -7.18 -15.40 2.79
C GLU A 25 -8.45 -15.36 3.65
N HIS A 26 -8.28 -15.13 4.96
CA HIS A 26 -9.38 -15.29 5.93
C HIS A 26 -9.88 -13.98 6.53
N GLY A 27 -9.26 -12.85 6.17
CA GLY A 27 -9.48 -11.56 6.82
C GLY A 27 -8.94 -11.54 8.25
N TYR A 28 -8.96 -10.36 8.86
CA TYR A 28 -8.45 -10.23 10.24
C TYR A 28 -9.22 -11.12 11.23
N ARG A 29 -10.56 -11.15 11.14
CA ARG A 29 -11.38 -11.88 12.12
C ARG A 29 -11.26 -13.39 11.96
N GLY A 30 -11.23 -13.89 10.72
CA GLY A 30 -11.19 -15.31 10.39
C GLY A 30 -9.81 -15.96 10.59
N ALA A 31 -8.72 -15.24 10.40
CA ALA A 31 -7.38 -15.78 10.64
C ALA A 31 -7.17 -16.16 12.11
N ARG A 32 -6.62 -17.35 12.35
CA ARG A 32 -6.38 -17.90 13.70
C ARG A 32 -4.89 -17.98 13.98
N VAL A 33 -4.46 -17.46 15.13
CA VAL A 33 -3.04 -17.47 15.53
C VAL A 33 -2.53 -18.90 15.72
N GLU A 34 -3.40 -19.83 16.10
CA GLU A 34 -3.09 -21.24 16.21
C GLU A 34 -2.67 -21.85 14.88
N ASP A 35 -3.39 -21.53 13.81
CA ASP A 35 -3.13 -22.06 12.46
C ASP A 35 -1.82 -21.48 11.90
N ILE A 36 -1.59 -20.18 12.11
CA ILE A 36 -0.33 -19.50 11.77
C ILE A 36 0.85 -20.15 12.52
N ALA A 37 0.71 -20.37 13.82
CA ALA A 37 1.76 -21.00 14.63
C ALA A 37 2.06 -22.43 14.17
N ALA A 38 1.02 -23.22 13.85
CA ALA A 38 1.14 -24.58 13.36
C ALA A 38 1.87 -24.63 12.01
N GLU A 39 1.54 -23.73 11.08
CA GLU A 39 2.18 -23.67 9.76
C GLU A 39 3.67 -23.28 9.85
N VAL A 40 4.01 -22.34 10.74
CA VAL A 40 5.43 -21.97 10.99
C VAL A 40 6.18 -23.10 11.74
N GLY A 41 5.46 -24.02 12.39
CA GLY A 41 6.07 -25.06 13.23
C GLY A 41 6.51 -24.55 14.60
N VAL A 42 5.79 -23.58 15.18
CA VAL A 42 6.07 -23.04 16.52
C VAL A 42 4.86 -23.17 17.45
N ALA A 43 5.09 -23.09 18.76
CA ALA A 43 3.99 -22.99 19.70
C ALA A 43 3.28 -21.61 19.59
N LYS A 44 1.96 -21.55 19.80
CA LYS A 44 1.19 -20.29 19.86
C LYS A 44 1.82 -19.29 20.83
N GLY A 45 2.32 -19.74 21.99
CA GLY A 45 3.03 -18.89 22.95
C GLY A 45 4.25 -18.19 22.36
N THR A 46 4.97 -18.84 21.42
CA THR A 46 6.10 -18.24 20.72
C THR A 46 5.67 -17.06 19.86
N VAL A 47 4.52 -17.16 19.16
CA VAL A 47 3.98 -16.05 18.39
C VAL A 47 3.68 -14.86 19.30
N PHE A 48 3.07 -15.08 20.46
CA PHE A 48 2.76 -14.01 21.41
C PHE A 48 3.99 -13.42 22.12
N LEU A 49 5.08 -14.14 22.21
CA LEU A 49 6.37 -13.58 22.67
C LEU A 49 6.90 -12.52 21.68
N HIS A 50 6.66 -12.69 20.37
CA HIS A 50 7.10 -11.72 19.35
C HIS A 50 6.12 -10.57 19.13
N PHE A 51 4.82 -10.81 19.29
CA PHE A 51 3.79 -9.87 18.82
C PHE A 51 2.75 -9.46 19.87
N THR A 52 2.89 -9.93 21.11
CA THR A 52 2.02 -9.64 22.26
C THR A 52 0.58 -10.16 22.08
N ASN A 53 -0.06 -9.87 20.95
CA ASN A 53 -1.44 -10.27 20.65
C ASN A 53 -1.64 -10.35 19.12
N LYS A 54 -2.85 -10.72 18.68
CA LYS A 54 -3.21 -10.80 17.25
C LYS A 54 -3.16 -9.43 16.55
N GLU A 55 -3.45 -8.36 17.26
CA GLU A 55 -3.39 -6.99 16.71
C GLU A 55 -1.95 -6.59 16.40
N GLY A 56 -1.00 -6.87 17.31
CA GLY A 56 0.42 -6.65 17.07
C GLY A 56 0.97 -7.51 15.91
N LEU A 57 0.50 -8.75 15.78
CA LEU A 57 0.85 -9.60 14.64
C LEU A 57 0.30 -9.05 13.33
N PHE A 58 -0.97 -8.60 13.32
CA PHE A 58 -1.56 -7.98 12.13
C PHE A 58 -0.85 -6.68 11.75
N LEU A 59 -0.51 -5.83 12.72
CA LEU A 59 0.23 -4.60 12.44
C LEU A 59 1.59 -4.89 11.79
N ALA A 60 2.31 -5.90 12.28
CA ALA A 60 3.58 -6.30 11.66
C ALA A 60 3.39 -6.87 10.25
N ALA A 61 2.33 -7.65 10.03
CA ALA A 61 1.95 -8.14 8.70
C ALA A 61 1.56 -6.98 7.76
N TYR A 62 0.81 -6.00 8.25
CA TYR A 62 0.45 -4.80 7.51
C TYR A 62 1.68 -3.98 7.11
N GLN A 63 2.57 -3.69 8.06
CA GLN A 63 3.82 -2.98 7.79
C GLN A 63 4.64 -3.69 6.70
N ARG A 64 4.80 -5.02 6.82
CA ARG A 64 5.52 -5.83 5.82
C ARG A 64 4.82 -5.80 4.46
N ALA A 65 3.48 -5.88 4.44
CA ALA A 65 2.69 -5.84 3.22
C ALA A 65 2.85 -4.49 2.49
N VAL A 66 2.69 -3.39 3.20
CA VAL A 66 2.82 -2.04 2.62
C VAL A 66 4.24 -1.80 2.12
N SER A 67 5.27 -2.20 2.87
CA SER A 67 6.68 -2.09 2.42
C SER A 67 7.05 -3.00 1.24
N ALA A 68 6.18 -3.94 0.86
CA ALA A 68 6.36 -4.77 -0.34
C ALA A 68 5.65 -4.21 -1.57
N LEU A 69 4.80 -3.19 -1.40
CA LEU A 69 4.15 -2.50 -2.52
C LEU A 69 5.13 -1.50 -3.17
N PRO A 70 5.02 -1.29 -4.49
CA PRO A 70 5.89 -0.34 -5.18
C PRO A 70 5.73 1.08 -4.63
N ALA A 71 6.84 1.77 -4.43
CA ALA A 71 6.87 3.20 -4.15
C ALA A 71 6.78 4.03 -5.45
N TRP A 72 6.49 5.33 -5.34
CA TRP A 72 6.34 6.19 -6.52
C TRP A 72 7.60 6.25 -7.38
N LEU A 73 8.77 6.30 -6.75
CA LEU A 73 10.07 6.38 -7.42
C LEU A 73 10.67 5.01 -7.81
N ASP A 74 9.93 3.91 -7.60
CA ASP A 74 10.32 2.59 -8.14
C ASP A 74 10.06 2.46 -9.65
N ALA A 75 9.52 3.51 -10.28
CA ALA A 75 9.37 3.56 -11.73
C ALA A 75 10.74 3.43 -12.44
N PRO A 76 10.79 2.88 -13.68
CA PRO A 76 12.02 2.84 -14.45
C PRO A 76 12.70 4.20 -14.56
N GLY A 77 14.03 4.20 -14.49
CA GLY A 77 14.81 5.45 -14.44
C GLY A 77 14.61 6.39 -15.62
N ASP A 78 14.29 5.85 -16.81
CA ASP A 78 13.92 6.63 -18.00
C ASP A 78 12.57 7.35 -17.81
N VAL A 79 11.59 6.70 -17.20
CA VAL A 79 10.29 7.30 -16.85
C VAL A 79 10.46 8.38 -15.79
N VAL A 80 11.23 8.11 -14.72
CA VAL A 80 11.54 9.10 -13.69
C VAL A 80 12.28 10.30 -14.28
N ALA A 81 13.17 10.09 -15.24
CA ALA A 81 13.89 11.16 -15.93
C ALA A 81 12.96 12.08 -16.76
N GLU A 82 11.82 11.58 -17.25
CA GLU A 82 10.80 12.39 -17.92
C GLU A 82 10.07 13.34 -16.97
N GLY A 83 10.05 13.05 -15.66
CA GLY A 83 9.56 13.93 -14.61
C GLY A 83 8.35 13.42 -13.84
N PHE A 84 7.85 14.27 -12.94
CA PHE A 84 6.78 13.96 -12.01
C PHE A 84 5.50 13.44 -12.71
N TRP A 85 5.03 14.13 -13.74
CA TRP A 85 3.77 13.78 -14.39
C TRP A 85 3.85 12.50 -15.20
N ALA A 86 5.00 12.21 -15.80
CA ALA A 86 5.24 10.94 -16.51
C ALA A 86 5.30 9.77 -15.52
N THR A 87 5.99 9.94 -14.41
CA THR A 87 6.08 8.94 -13.34
C THR A 87 4.70 8.65 -12.74
N LEU A 88 3.91 9.67 -12.43
CA LEU A 88 2.55 9.52 -11.92
C LEU A 88 1.66 8.75 -12.92
N ALA A 89 1.69 9.13 -14.19
CA ALA A 89 0.88 8.47 -15.22
C ALA A 89 1.29 7.01 -15.42
N TRP A 90 2.60 6.72 -15.44
CA TRP A 90 3.13 5.38 -15.54
C TRP A 90 2.67 4.50 -14.36
N TRP A 91 2.72 5.04 -13.15
CA TRP A 91 2.33 4.32 -11.93
C TRP A 91 0.84 4.00 -11.91
N LEU A 92 -0.01 4.96 -12.29
CA LEU A 92 -1.46 4.76 -12.39
C LEU A 92 -1.84 3.74 -13.48
N ASP A 93 -1.15 3.73 -14.61
CA ASP A 93 -1.38 2.77 -15.70
C ASP A 93 -1.07 1.32 -15.27
N ARG A 94 -0.11 1.14 -14.38
CA ARG A 94 0.31 -0.17 -13.87
C ARG A 94 -0.40 -0.65 -12.61
N THR A 95 -1.35 0.12 -12.10
CA THR A 95 -2.08 -0.24 -10.86
C THR A 95 -2.66 -1.67 -10.91
N GLU A 96 -3.27 -2.06 -12.04
CA GLU A 96 -3.86 -3.40 -12.19
C GLU A 96 -2.78 -4.49 -12.19
N GLU A 97 -1.66 -4.25 -12.83
CA GLU A 97 -0.52 -5.16 -12.85
C GLU A 97 0.02 -5.35 -11.42
N PHE A 98 0.20 -4.27 -10.67
CA PHE A 98 0.66 -4.34 -9.29
C PHE A 98 -0.32 -5.07 -8.37
N VAL A 99 -1.62 -4.80 -8.49
CA VAL A 99 -2.66 -5.48 -7.71
C VAL A 99 -2.71 -6.97 -8.01
N ASN A 100 -2.50 -7.37 -9.26
CA ASN A 100 -2.58 -8.77 -9.69
C ASN A 100 -1.25 -9.54 -9.51
N ALA A 101 -0.10 -8.85 -9.48
CA ALA A 101 1.20 -9.50 -9.35
C ALA A 101 1.40 -10.21 -8.00
N ASP A 102 1.00 -9.56 -6.92
CA ASP A 102 1.02 -10.13 -5.57
C ASP A 102 -0.22 -9.68 -4.78
N TRP A 103 -1.26 -10.50 -4.82
CA TRP A 103 -2.52 -10.18 -4.18
C TRP A 103 -2.44 -10.15 -2.65
N VAL A 104 -1.46 -10.85 -2.04
CA VAL A 104 -1.35 -10.98 -0.57
C VAL A 104 -1.05 -9.63 0.10
N PRO A 105 0.02 -8.89 -0.26
CA PRO A 105 0.27 -7.56 0.27
C PRO A 105 -0.89 -6.59 0.03
N ASN A 106 -1.43 -6.55 -1.18
CA ASN A 106 -2.56 -5.68 -1.52
C ASN A 106 -3.78 -5.97 -0.64
N ARG A 107 -4.12 -7.26 -0.45
CA ARG A 107 -5.26 -7.66 0.38
C ARG A 107 -5.08 -7.29 1.84
N VAL A 108 -3.87 -7.47 2.41
CA VAL A 108 -3.57 -7.08 3.78
C VAL A 108 -3.64 -5.55 3.95
N ALA A 109 -3.11 -4.80 2.99
CA ALA A 109 -3.20 -3.34 2.98
C ALA A 109 -4.67 -2.87 2.96
N MET A 110 -5.52 -3.45 2.11
CA MET A 110 -6.95 -3.17 2.06
C MET A 110 -7.67 -3.48 3.38
N ILE A 111 -7.36 -4.62 4.03
CA ILE A 111 -7.93 -4.95 5.33
C ILE A 111 -7.58 -3.88 6.36
N GLY A 112 -6.32 -3.44 6.42
CA GLY A 112 -5.88 -2.38 7.31
C GLY A 112 -6.54 -1.03 7.05
N ARG A 113 -6.84 -0.74 5.79
CA ARG A 113 -7.44 0.51 5.31
C ARG A 113 -8.94 0.57 5.55
N TYR A 114 -9.67 -0.50 5.26
CA TYR A 114 -11.14 -0.51 5.22
C TYR A 114 -11.83 -1.21 6.39
N ASP A 115 -11.17 -2.10 7.13
CA ASP A 115 -11.77 -2.73 8.32
C ASP A 115 -11.71 -1.79 9.52
N THR A 116 -12.72 -0.93 9.64
CA THR A 116 -12.84 0.05 10.73
C THR A 116 -13.05 -0.59 12.12
N GLY A 117 -13.31 -1.90 12.18
CA GLY A 117 -13.51 -2.64 13.43
C GLY A 117 -12.24 -3.09 14.14
N LEU A 118 -11.06 -2.82 13.53
CA LEU A 118 -9.77 -3.32 14.02
C LEU A 118 -9.26 -2.36 15.10
N GLY A 119 -9.55 -1.67 15.86
CA GLY A 119 -8.85 -0.84 16.88
C GLY A 119 -7.40 -0.39 16.52
N LEU A 120 -6.94 -0.73 15.30
CA LEU A 120 -5.58 -0.52 14.78
C LEU A 120 -5.42 0.78 13.97
N ARG A 121 -6.48 1.56 13.81
CA ARG A 121 -6.43 2.78 13.01
C ARG A 121 -5.26 3.70 13.41
N ARG A 122 -5.13 4.00 14.71
CA ARG A 122 -4.07 4.88 15.20
C ARG A 122 -2.65 4.33 15.00
N PRO A 123 -2.34 3.05 15.28
CA PRO A 123 -1.06 2.44 14.95
C PRO A 123 -0.74 2.47 13.45
N ILE A 124 -1.71 2.16 12.60
CA ILE A 124 -1.55 2.21 11.14
C ILE A 124 -1.28 3.64 10.67
N ASP A 125 -2.10 4.61 11.07
CA ASP A 125 -1.93 6.02 10.71
C ASP A 125 -0.58 6.58 11.18
N ARG A 126 -0.11 6.12 12.35
CA ARG A 126 1.23 6.50 12.85
C ARG A 126 2.32 5.95 11.95
N PHE A 127 2.26 4.67 11.60
CA PHE A 127 3.23 4.03 10.70
C PHE A 127 3.25 4.74 9.34
N MET A 128 2.12 4.96 8.71
CA MET A 128 2.03 5.63 7.42
C MET A 128 2.67 7.03 7.43
N ARG A 129 2.44 7.80 8.52
CA ARG A 129 3.01 9.14 8.64
C ARG A 129 4.48 9.19 9.01
N SER A 130 5.00 8.20 9.77
CA SER A 130 6.38 8.24 10.23
C SER A 130 7.35 7.64 9.24
N GLU A 131 6.91 6.69 8.43
CA GLU A 131 7.79 5.92 7.55
C GLU A 131 7.64 6.30 6.07
N ASP A 132 6.55 7.01 5.70
CA ASP A 132 6.21 7.32 4.30
C ASP A 132 6.49 6.13 3.36
N PRO A 133 5.86 4.96 3.59
CA PRO A 133 6.31 3.71 2.97
C PRO A 133 6.12 3.68 1.45
N TYR A 134 5.33 4.59 0.91
CA TYR A 134 5.18 4.77 -0.54
C TYR A 134 6.14 5.81 -1.12
N GLY A 135 6.87 6.56 -0.27
CA GLY A 135 7.75 7.63 -0.70
C GLY A 135 7.01 8.80 -1.34
N THR A 136 5.76 9.05 -0.93
CA THR A 136 4.93 10.08 -1.57
C THR A 136 5.47 11.48 -1.31
N LEU A 137 5.98 11.73 -0.10
CA LEU A 137 6.60 13.03 0.21
C LEU A 137 7.85 13.27 -0.65
N GLU A 138 8.76 12.28 -0.73
CA GLU A 138 9.95 12.35 -1.58
C GLU A 138 9.59 12.56 -3.05
N PHE A 139 8.55 11.88 -3.52
CA PHE A 139 8.04 12.05 -4.89
C PHE A 139 7.49 13.46 -5.14
N VAL A 140 6.76 14.04 -4.20
CA VAL A 140 6.28 15.43 -4.32
C VAL A 140 7.45 16.41 -4.29
N GLU A 141 8.43 16.24 -3.38
CA GLU A 141 9.63 17.06 -3.31
C GLU A 141 10.46 16.98 -4.60
N PHE A 142 10.56 15.81 -5.21
CA PHE A 142 11.13 15.64 -6.54
C PHE A 142 10.42 16.50 -7.59
N GLY A 143 9.08 16.50 -7.62
CA GLY A 143 8.30 17.33 -8.54
C GLY A 143 8.46 18.83 -8.29
N VAL A 144 8.53 19.25 -7.02
CA VAL A 144 8.78 20.65 -6.64
C VAL A 144 10.20 21.07 -7.06
N GLY A 145 11.21 20.24 -6.81
CA GLY A 145 12.59 20.50 -7.20
C GLY A 145 12.78 20.64 -8.72
N ARG A 146 11.93 20.00 -9.52
CA ARG A 146 11.92 20.12 -10.98
C ARG A 146 11.07 21.31 -11.49
N GLY A 147 10.37 22.02 -10.60
CA GLY A 147 9.44 23.07 -10.99
C GLY A 147 8.17 22.56 -11.70
N GLU A 148 7.82 21.31 -11.55
CA GLU A 148 6.64 20.66 -12.13
C GLU A 148 5.44 20.66 -11.18
N VAL A 149 5.72 20.70 -9.88
CA VAL A 149 4.75 20.81 -8.78
C VAL A 149 4.96 22.15 -8.09
N ARG A 150 3.86 22.81 -7.71
CA ARG A 150 3.89 24.10 -7.04
C ARG A 150 4.60 24.03 -5.68
N GLY A 151 5.45 25.01 -5.39
CA GLY A 151 6.18 25.11 -4.13
C GLY A 151 5.63 26.16 -3.16
N ASP A 152 4.47 26.76 -3.47
CA ASP A 152 3.79 27.74 -2.60
C ASP A 152 2.77 27.08 -1.64
N VAL A 153 2.62 25.77 -1.72
CA VAL A 153 1.84 24.92 -0.82
C VAL A 153 2.80 23.93 -0.15
N ASP A 154 2.53 23.64 1.10
CA ASP A 154 3.30 22.67 1.88
C ASP A 154 3.36 21.29 1.20
N ALA A 155 4.56 20.73 1.06
CA ALA A 155 4.76 19.46 0.36
C ALA A 155 4.06 18.29 1.06
N GLU A 156 4.01 18.29 2.41
CA GLU A 156 3.27 17.27 3.18
C GLU A 156 1.76 17.32 2.89
N MET A 157 1.21 18.52 2.68
CA MET A 157 -0.20 18.67 2.30
C MET A 157 -0.45 18.12 0.90
N ILE A 158 0.41 18.44 -0.08
CA ILE A 158 0.29 17.92 -1.44
C ILE A 158 0.45 16.39 -1.43
N ALA A 159 1.42 15.85 -0.71
CA ALA A 159 1.63 14.41 -0.57
C ALA A 159 0.39 13.73 0.04
N SER A 160 -0.14 14.27 1.13
CA SER A 160 -1.36 13.74 1.75
C SER A 160 -2.56 13.75 0.80
N MET A 161 -2.75 14.84 0.04
CA MET A 161 -3.82 14.91 -0.96
C MET A 161 -3.60 13.89 -2.09
N LEU A 162 -2.36 13.74 -2.55
CA LEU A 162 -2.02 12.77 -3.59
C LEU A 162 -2.31 11.34 -3.10
N ASP A 163 -1.90 10.97 -1.90
CA ASP A 163 -2.21 9.67 -1.30
C ASP A 163 -3.71 9.42 -1.25
N TRP A 164 -4.48 10.36 -0.71
CA TRP A 164 -5.93 10.17 -0.55
C TRP A 164 -6.65 9.96 -1.89
N VAL A 165 -6.31 10.77 -2.90
CA VAL A 165 -7.01 10.69 -4.18
C VAL A 165 -6.46 9.59 -5.09
N ALA A 166 -5.14 9.35 -5.09
CA ALA A 166 -4.53 8.30 -5.90
C ALA A 166 -4.92 6.92 -5.38
N GLU A 167 -4.87 6.71 -4.06
CA GLU A 167 -5.24 5.45 -3.43
C GLU A 167 -6.70 5.08 -3.73
N ARG A 168 -7.64 6.05 -3.57
CA ARG A 168 -9.05 5.81 -3.90
C ARG A 168 -9.28 5.59 -5.40
N PHE A 169 -8.55 6.30 -6.24
CA PHE A 169 -8.64 6.13 -7.69
C PHE A 169 -8.11 4.75 -8.13
N GLN A 170 -7.02 4.30 -7.53
CA GLN A 170 -6.47 2.96 -7.78
C GLN A 170 -7.43 1.85 -7.35
N ASP A 171 -8.00 1.97 -6.14
CA ASP A 171 -8.99 1.01 -5.66
C ASP A 171 -10.18 0.93 -6.62
N ALA A 172 -10.65 2.08 -7.10
CA ALA A 172 -11.73 2.14 -8.06
C ALA A 172 -11.37 1.54 -9.42
N LEU A 173 -10.11 1.70 -9.88
CA LEU A 173 -9.64 1.06 -11.11
C LEU A 173 -9.46 -0.46 -10.95
N ALA A 174 -9.13 -0.91 -9.76
CA ALA A 174 -8.86 -2.32 -9.47
C ALA A 174 -10.13 -3.15 -9.28
N SER A 175 -11.19 -2.56 -8.72
CA SER A 175 -12.42 -3.30 -8.39
C SER A 175 -13.65 -2.40 -8.34
N GLU A 176 -14.71 -2.81 -9.04
CA GLU A 176 -16.03 -2.17 -8.98
C GLU A 176 -16.60 -2.18 -7.55
N GLU A 177 -16.31 -3.21 -6.75
CA GLU A 177 -16.78 -3.31 -5.37
C GLU A 177 -16.18 -2.24 -4.45
N LEU A 178 -15.00 -1.70 -4.80
CA LEU A 178 -14.31 -0.68 -4.03
C LEU A 178 -14.70 0.74 -4.45
N ASP A 179 -15.40 0.90 -5.57
CA ASP A 179 -15.90 2.19 -6.04
C ASP A 179 -17.42 2.27 -5.97
N PRO A 180 -17.99 2.86 -4.92
CA PRO A 180 -19.42 3.17 -4.88
C PRO A 180 -19.79 4.37 -5.78
N GLY A 181 -18.83 4.93 -6.49
CA GLY A 181 -18.96 6.15 -7.27
C GLY A 181 -19.47 5.94 -8.69
N LEU A 182 -19.13 6.88 -9.55
CA LEU A 182 -19.67 6.96 -10.91
C LEU A 182 -18.78 6.32 -11.98
N ILE A 183 -17.58 5.89 -11.62
CA ILE A 183 -16.60 5.34 -12.55
C ILE A 183 -17.15 4.12 -13.28
N HIS A 184 -17.82 3.22 -12.57
CA HIS A 184 -18.35 1.96 -13.12
C HIS A 184 -19.79 2.03 -13.65
N ARG A 185 -20.38 3.24 -13.80
CA ARG A 185 -21.73 3.37 -14.41
C ARG A 185 -21.82 2.80 -15.82
N LYS A 186 -20.69 2.67 -16.50
CA LYS A 186 -20.60 2.03 -17.81
C LYS A 186 -19.50 0.97 -17.75
N PRO A 187 -19.63 -0.13 -18.52
CA PRO A 187 -18.63 -1.20 -18.55
C PRO A 187 -17.23 -0.65 -18.80
N GLU A 188 -16.25 -1.21 -18.12
CA GLU A 188 -14.84 -0.86 -18.28
C GLU A 188 -14.31 -1.43 -19.60
N THR A 189 -13.53 -0.63 -20.32
CA THR A 189 -12.72 -1.05 -21.45
C THR A 189 -11.31 -0.45 -21.32
N PRO A 190 -10.28 -1.04 -21.98
CA PRO A 190 -8.93 -0.48 -21.94
C PRO A 190 -8.87 1.00 -22.35
N GLU A 191 -9.65 1.39 -23.38
CA GLU A 191 -9.68 2.78 -23.85
C GLU A 191 -10.31 3.72 -22.82
N ARG A 192 -11.35 3.27 -22.11
CA ARG A 192 -11.98 4.05 -21.04
C ARG A 192 -11.07 4.17 -19.84
N ARG A 193 -10.36 3.11 -19.48
CA ARG A 193 -9.38 3.12 -18.41
C ARG A 193 -8.27 4.14 -18.71
N ALA A 194 -7.67 4.08 -19.90
CA ALA A 194 -6.65 5.02 -20.33
C ALA A 194 -7.16 6.48 -20.32
N LEU A 195 -8.39 6.69 -20.77
CA LEU A 195 -9.02 8.03 -20.71
C LEU A 195 -9.17 8.53 -19.26
N ARG A 196 -9.61 7.68 -18.35
CA ARG A 196 -9.79 8.04 -16.93
C ARG A 196 -8.46 8.38 -16.25
N ILE A 197 -7.41 7.62 -16.50
CA ILE A 197 -6.07 7.92 -16.00
C ILE A 197 -5.62 9.30 -16.51
N LYS A 198 -5.81 9.55 -17.79
CA LYS A 198 -5.50 10.85 -18.40
C LYS A 198 -6.30 12.00 -17.77
N GLU A 199 -7.60 11.84 -17.61
CA GLU A 199 -8.48 12.86 -17.01
C GLU A 199 -8.13 13.10 -15.54
N PHE A 200 -7.88 12.03 -14.76
CA PHE A 200 -7.45 12.14 -13.38
C PHE A 200 -6.12 12.92 -13.26
N THR A 201 -5.12 12.56 -14.08
CA THR A 201 -3.84 13.26 -14.12
C THR A 201 -4.02 14.74 -14.52
N GLN A 202 -4.91 15.06 -15.47
CA GLN A 202 -5.20 16.44 -15.86
C GLN A 202 -5.83 17.27 -14.72
N VAL A 203 -6.75 16.67 -13.96
CA VAL A 203 -7.38 17.34 -12.80
C VAL A 203 -6.36 17.61 -11.71
N LEU A 204 -5.52 16.63 -11.40
CA LEU A 204 -4.43 16.83 -10.43
C LEU A 204 -3.47 17.92 -10.91
N ARG A 205 -3.05 17.87 -12.17
CA ARG A 205 -2.14 18.85 -12.74
C ARG A 205 -2.69 20.28 -12.65
N ALA A 206 -3.98 20.45 -12.91
CA ALA A 206 -4.63 21.77 -12.78
C ALA A 206 -4.62 22.31 -11.34
N GLY A 207 -4.54 21.45 -10.34
CA GLY A 207 -4.51 21.82 -8.92
C GLY A 207 -3.10 22.02 -8.34
N ILE A 208 -2.14 21.20 -8.74
CA ILE A 208 -0.84 21.12 -8.08
C ILE A 208 0.37 21.40 -8.99
N ALA A 209 0.19 21.63 -10.29
CA ALA A 209 1.29 22.07 -11.15
C ALA A 209 1.68 23.51 -10.84
N THR A 210 2.90 23.86 -11.21
CA THR A 210 3.32 25.27 -11.30
C THR A 210 2.49 26.01 -12.36
N SER A 211 2.23 27.28 -12.12
CA SER A 211 1.55 28.16 -13.05
C SER A 211 2.42 28.46 -14.28
#